data_ac8d6b2b118f5bd7046afbeee3470098
#
_entry.id   ac8d6b2b118f5bd7046afbeee3470098
#
_cell.length_a   1.000
_cell.length_b   1.000
_cell.length_c   1.000
_cell.angle_alpha   90.00
_cell.angle_beta   90.00
_cell.angle_gamma   90.00
#
_symmetry.space_group_name_H-M   'P 1'
#
loop_
_entity.id
_entity.type
_entity.pdbx_description
1 polymer ?
#
loop_
_entity_poly.entity_id
_entity_poly.type
_entity_poly.pdbx_seq_one_letter_code
_entity_poly.pdbx_strand_id
1 'polypeptide(L)'
;MKVLRLLVIAITVSSAASACDLCSVYASLQAKGSAKGWFGGAFEQYTHFGTLQLDGDEVPNPLDQHLDSSITQLFAGYQFSDAFGVQANLPYVHRAFRRAAHAGQRLGPLPEGEGVENGTEAGLGDSVLLAHWRPVFAIRVDTVFALTVLGGVKLPTGSSERIAEELEEGSEDEGVPSGIHGHDLALGSGSVDGLVGLSAFLDHQRLVASASVQYSLRTTGDFDYRYANDLSWSFAPGYYFSLEHENTLSAALVLSGEQKGQDTLAGTKTDDTAISAVYLGPQVSYSRGSQLYAEVAADFPLRQNNAALQAVPDYRLRLALTWRP
;
A
#
# COMPACT_ATOMS: atom_id res chain seq x y z
N MET A 1 -44.82 2.24 -9.44
CA MET A 1 -43.80 1.19 -9.31
C MET A 1 -42.87 1.25 -10.52
N LYS A 2 -41.69 1.87 -10.38
CA LYS A 2 -40.64 1.83 -11.43
C LYS A 2 -39.52 0.96 -10.90
N VAL A 3 -39.33 -0.19 -11.55
CA VAL A 3 -38.30 -1.18 -11.26
C VAL A 3 -36.96 -0.59 -11.67
N LEU A 4 -36.09 -0.33 -10.70
CA LEU A 4 -34.70 0.09 -10.91
C LEU A 4 -33.90 -1.16 -11.32
N ARG A 5 -33.57 -1.28 -12.60
CA ARG A 5 -32.69 -2.35 -13.10
C ARG A 5 -31.26 -2.01 -12.63
N LEU A 6 -30.76 -2.79 -11.71
CA LEU A 6 -29.31 -2.80 -11.37
C LEU A 6 -28.55 -3.36 -12.58
N LEU A 7 -27.75 -2.51 -13.19
CA LEU A 7 -26.79 -2.92 -14.21
C LEU A 7 -25.55 -3.46 -13.50
N VAL A 8 -25.43 -4.78 -13.42
CA VAL A 8 -24.20 -5.45 -12.97
C VAL A 8 -23.22 -5.44 -14.15
N ILE A 9 -22.27 -4.53 -14.13
CA ILE A 9 -21.14 -4.55 -15.08
C ILE A 9 -20.12 -5.54 -14.50
N ALA A 10 -20.07 -6.73 -15.05
CA ALA A 10 -18.98 -7.68 -14.81
C ALA A 10 -17.74 -7.19 -15.56
N ILE A 11 -16.82 -6.55 -14.83
CA ILE A 11 -15.49 -6.23 -15.35
C ILE A 11 -14.65 -7.50 -15.25
N THR A 12 -14.44 -8.18 -16.36
CA THR A 12 -13.45 -9.24 -16.47
C THR A 12 -12.08 -8.58 -16.56
N VAL A 13 -11.38 -8.49 -15.44
CA VAL A 13 -9.99 -8.02 -15.39
C VAL A 13 -9.08 -9.20 -15.64
N SER A 14 -8.37 -9.15 -16.78
CA SER A 14 -7.28 -10.08 -17.08
C SER A 14 -6.14 -9.82 -16.09
N SER A 15 -5.62 -10.88 -15.51
CA SER A 15 -4.62 -10.90 -14.47
C SER A 15 -3.26 -10.39 -14.95
N ALA A 16 -2.72 -9.36 -14.30
CA ALA A 16 -1.30 -9.11 -14.12
C ALA A 16 -1.11 -8.18 -12.92
N ALA A 17 -0.21 -8.42 -12.09
CA ALA A 17 -0.21 -8.28 -10.66
C ALA A 17 1.00 -7.55 -10.09
N SER A 18 0.97 -6.92 -8.97
CA SER A 18 2.01 -6.84 -7.93
C SER A 18 1.78 -5.89 -6.78
N ALA A 19 2.29 -6.26 -5.61
CA ALA A 19 2.26 -5.48 -4.40
C ALA A 19 3.33 -4.38 -4.35
N CYS A 20 2.92 -3.17 -4.03
CA CYS A 20 3.78 -2.12 -3.55
C CYS A 20 3.27 -1.71 -2.15
N ASP A 21 4.03 -1.99 -1.10
CA ASP A 21 3.68 -1.62 0.27
C ASP A 21 3.34 -0.14 0.44
N LEU A 22 4.04 0.74 -0.29
CA LEU A 22 3.81 2.18 -0.28
C LEU A 22 2.45 2.57 -0.88
N CYS A 23 1.89 1.75 -1.77
CA CYS A 23 0.67 2.11 -2.51
C CYS A 23 -0.59 1.90 -1.69
N SER A 24 -0.64 0.88 -0.84
CA SER A 24 -1.76 0.60 0.07
C SER A 24 -1.89 1.66 1.18
N VAL A 25 -0.78 2.28 1.56
CA VAL A 25 -0.72 3.30 2.60
C VAL A 25 -1.48 4.57 2.21
N TYR A 26 -1.42 4.99 0.94
CA TYR A 26 -2.09 6.21 0.49
C TYR A 26 -3.62 6.09 0.47
N ALA A 27 -4.16 4.92 0.23
CA ALA A 27 -5.61 4.70 0.18
C ALA A 27 -6.30 4.89 1.53
N SER A 28 -5.60 4.62 2.64
CA SER A 28 -6.15 4.72 4.00
C SER A 28 -6.16 6.14 4.56
N LEU A 29 -5.37 7.06 4.01
CA LEU A 29 -5.16 8.41 4.54
C LEU A 29 -6.25 9.42 4.22
N GLN A 30 -7.38 8.98 3.70
CA GLN A 30 -8.48 9.90 3.39
C GLN A 30 -9.07 10.46 4.68
N ALA A 31 -8.80 11.74 4.92
CA ALA A 31 -9.31 12.44 6.07
C ALA A 31 -10.84 12.38 6.14
N LYS A 32 -11.38 11.58 7.04
CA LYS A 32 -12.81 11.57 7.36
C LYS A 32 -13.13 12.88 8.06
N GLY A 33 -13.93 13.73 7.43
CA GLY A 33 -14.40 14.99 7.99
C GLY A 33 -14.34 16.15 6.98
N SER A 34 -15.25 17.10 7.13
CA SER A 34 -15.41 18.27 6.26
C SER A 34 -15.03 19.58 6.93
N ALA A 35 -14.62 19.56 8.21
CA ALA A 35 -14.27 20.79 8.93
C ALA A 35 -13.08 21.50 8.29
N LYS A 36 -13.23 22.80 8.02
CA LYS A 36 -12.15 23.66 7.54
C LYS A 36 -11.04 23.76 8.57
N GLY A 37 -9.82 23.91 8.10
CA GLY A 37 -8.66 24.12 8.97
C GLY A 37 -7.56 23.08 8.79
N TRP A 38 -6.62 23.13 9.69
CA TRP A 38 -5.50 22.19 9.72
C TRP A 38 -5.95 20.81 10.19
N PHE A 39 -5.29 19.81 9.67
CA PHE A 39 -5.35 18.44 10.18
C PHE A 39 -3.98 17.79 10.03
N GLY A 40 -3.74 16.76 10.80
CA GLY A 40 -2.52 15.98 10.71
C GLY A 40 -2.65 14.67 11.44
N GLY A 41 -1.64 13.84 11.32
CA GLY A 41 -1.66 12.54 11.97
C GLY A 41 -0.50 11.66 11.58
N ALA A 42 -0.64 10.41 11.94
CA ALA A 42 0.30 9.36 11.60
C ALA A 42 -0.47 8.11 11.11
N PHE A 43 0.15 7.40 10.22
CA PHE A 43 -0.27 6.09 9.77
C PHE A 43 0.93 5.15 9.86
N GLU A 44 0.70 3.94 10.36
CA GLU A 44 1.69 2.88 10.43
C GLU A 44 1.17 1.67 9.69
N GLN A 45 2.01 1.07 8.85
CA GLN A 45 1.78 -0.23 8.27
C GLN A 45 3.00 -1.12 8.51
N TYR A 46 2.78 -2.23 9.18
CA TYR A 46 3.74 -3.31 9.30
C TYR A 46 3.30 -4.47 8.42
N THR A 47 4.20 -4.97 7.59
CA THR A 47 3.99 -6.14 6.73
C THR A 47 5.09 -7.15 6.97
N HIS A 48 4.71 -8.40 7.20
CA HIS A 48 5.63 -9.54 7.26
C HIS A 48 5.54 -10.35 5.97
N PHE A 49 6.68 -10.59 5.34
CA PHE A 49 6.85 -11.41 4.15
C PHE A 49 7.73 -12.59 4.53
N GLY A 50 7.17 -13.76 4.76
CA GLY A 50 7.89 -14.97 5.18
C GLY A 50 7.67 -16.16 4.26
N THR A 51 6.60 -16.11 3.44
CA THR A 51 6.30 -17.16 2.47
C THR A 51 6.99 -16.85 1.13
N LEU A 52 7.73 -17.84 0.60
CA LEU A 52 8.26 -17.76 -0.77
C LEU A 52 7.28 -18.38 -1.75
N GLN A 53 7.05 -17.71 -2.86
CA GLN A 53 6.26 -18.21 -3.98
C GLN A 53 7.04 -18.12 -5.30
N LEU A 54 6.89 -19.14 -6.14
CA LEU A 54 7.38 -19.19 -7.52
C LEU A 54 6.19 -19.29 -8.45
N ASP A 55 5.96 -18.25 -9.26
CA ASP A 55 4.83 -18.17 -10.21
C ASP A 55 3.45 -18.46 -9.57
N GLY A 56 3.25 -17.96 -8.33
CA GLY A 56 2.02 -18.09 -7.58
C GLY A 56 1.89 -19.36 -6.72
N ASP A 57 2.84 -20.30 -6.81
CA ASP A 57 2.86 -21.52 -6.01
C ASP A 57 3.86 -21.37 -4.84
N GLU A 58 3.44 -21.72 -3.64
CA GLU A 58 4.32 -21.73 -2.46
C GLU A 58 5.44 -22.75 -2.63
N VAL A 59 6.67 -22.32 -2.33
CA VAL A 59 7.87 -23.16 -2.41
C VAL A 59 8.60 -23.19 -1.07
N PRO A 60 9.41 -24.27 -0.82
CA PRO A 60 10.20 -24.35 0.41
C PRO A 60 11.13 -23.15 0.60
N ASN A 61 11.23 -22.67 1.84
CA ASN A 61 12.10 -21.58 2.27
C ASN A 61 13.21 -22.09 3.22
N PRO A 62 14.20 -22.85 2.71
CA PRO A 62 15.21 -23.51 3.57
C PRO A 62 16.18 -22.52 4.23
N LEU A 63 16.30 -21.30 3.70
CA LEU A 63 17.17 -20.26 4.24
C LEU A 63 16.43 -19.32 5.21
N ASP A 64 15.13 -19.57 5.45
CA ASP A 64 14.29 -18.70 6.28
C ASP A 64 14.33 -17.23 5.80
N GLN A 65 14.24 -17.03 4.47
CA GLN A 65 14.20 -15.72 3.87
C GLN A 65 12.91 -15.00 4.30
N HIS A 66 13.04 -13.76 4.77
CA HIS A 66 11.90 -12.94 5.16
C HIS A 66 12.23 -11.45 5.10
N LEU A 67 11.19 -10.64 4.96
CA LEU A 67 11.27 -9.21 5.03
C LEU A 67 10.19 -8.70 6.00
N ASP A 68 10.62 -7.93 6.99
CA ASP A 68 9.77 -7.16 7.88
C ASP A 68 9.80 -5.70 7.46
N SER A 69 8.71 -5.21 6.92
CA SER A 69 8.58 -3.84 6.44
C SER A 69 7.64 -3.03 7.33
N SER A 70 8.14 -1.95 7.92
CA SER A 70 7.39 -0.97 8.71
C SER A 70 7.45 0.38 7.99
N ILE A 71 6.29 0.97 7.71
CA ILE A 71 6.16 2.27 7.04
C ILE A 71 5.34 3.19 7.93
N THR A 72 6.04 4.06 8.65
CA THR A 72 5.42 5.14 9.43
C THR A 72 5.24 6.35 8.55
N GLN A 73 4.02 6.76 8.26
CA GLN A 73 3.73 7.93 7.45
C GLN A 73 3.18 9.07 8.32
N LEU A 74 3.93 10.15 8.43
CA LEU A 74 3.44 11.40 9.01
C LEU A 74 2.75 12.21 7.93
N PHE A 75 1.62 12.80 8.25
CA PHE A 75 0.92 13.68 7.32
C PHE A 75 0.39 14.93 7.99
N ALA A 76 0.35 16.00 7.21
CA ALA A 76 -0.30 17.24 7.58
C ALA A 76 -1.00 17.84 6.36
N GLY A 77 -2.11 18.52 6.59
CA GLY A 77 -2.88 19.10 5.51
C GLY A 77 -3.76 20.25 5.95
N TYR A 78 -4.37 20.90 4.98
CA TYR A 78 -5.29 21.99 5.20
C TYR A 78 -6.55 21.82 4.36
N GLN A 79 -7.69 21.86 5.03
CA GLN A 79 -9.00 21.85 4.40
C GLN A 79 -9.47 23.27 4.14
N PHE A 80 -9.49 23.70 2.88
CA PHE A 80 -9.90 25.07 2.48
C PHE A 80 -11.42 25.25 2.52
N SER A 81 -12.13 24.20 2.15
CA SER A 81 -13.59 24.17 2.11
C SER A 81 -14.10 22.76 2.37
N ASP A 82 -15.40 22.59 2.51
CA ASP A 82 -16.01 21.25 2.65
C ASP A 82 -15.71 20.35 1.44
N ALA A 83 -15.37 20.98 0.29
CA ALA A 83 -15.12 20.27 -0.95
C ALA A 83 -13.64 20.09 -1.30
N PHE A 84 -12.72 20.92 -0.81
CA PHE A 84 -11.34 20.93 -1.28
C PHE A 84 -10.32 21.06 -0.16
N GLY A 85 -9.27 20.26 -0.22
CA GLY A 85 -8.14 20.32 0.68
C GLY A 85 -6.86 19.77 0.04
N VAL A 86 -5.75 19.99 0.73
CA VAL A 86 -4.42 19.50 0.36
C VAL A 86 -3.76 18.81 1.54
N GLN A 87 -2.85 17.88 1.25
CA GLN A 87 -2.12 17.12 2.24
C GLN A 87 -0.70 16.82 1.76
N ALA A 88 0.25 16.89 2.66
CA ALA A 88 1.62 16.40 2.45
C ALA A 88 1.83 15.17 3.34
N ASN A 89 2.48 14.16 2.80
CA ASN A 89 2.84 12.92 3.48
C ASN A 89 4.35 12.73 3.44
N LEU A 90 4.91 12.35 4.58
CA LEU A 90 6.32 12.07 4.75
C LEU A 90 6.48 10.68 5.34
N PRO A 91 6.86 9.66 4.55
CA PRO A 91 7.07 8.31 5.04
C PRO A 91 8.47 8.15 5.64
N TYR A 92 8.54 7.41 6.73
CA TYR A 92 9.75 6.81 7.27
C TYR A 92 9.62 5.30 7.10
N VAL A 93 10.55 4.70 6.39
CA VAL A 93 10.56 3.27 6.06
C VAL A 93 11.63 2.59 6.90
N HIS A 94 11.29 1.43 7.47
CA HIS A 94 12.23 0.54 8.16
C HIS A 94 11.99 -0.87 7.65
N ARG A 95 13.02 -1.50 7.13
CA ARG A 95 13.00 -2.86 6.58
C ARG A 95 14.10 -3.68 7.23
N ALA A 96 13.73 -4.75 7.90
CA ALA A 96 14.67 -5.77 8.38
C ALA A 96 14.51 -7.01 7.50
N PHE A 97 15.60 -7.56 6.99
CA PHE A 97 15.52 -8.64 6.01
C PHE A 97 16.55 -9.73 6.27
N ARG A 98 16.20 -10.91 5.81
CA ARG A 98 17.06 -12.07 5.65
C ARG A 98 16.80 -12.65 4.26
N ARG A 99 17.81 -12.65 3.40
CA ARG A 99 17.71 -13.11 2.02
C ARG A 99 18.85 -14.05 1.65
N ALA A 100 18.77 -14.76 0.54
CA ALA A 100 19.91 -15.44 -0.05
C ALA A 100 20.97 -14.41 -0.40
N ALA A 101 22.22 -14.66 0.00
CA ALA A 101 23.33 -13.81 -0.39
C ALA A 101 23.61 -13.97 -1.87
N HIS A 102 23.87 -12.86 -2.55
CA HIS A 102 24.32 -12.89 -3.95
C HIS A 102 25.63 -13.65 -4.05
N ALA A 103 25.66 -14.67 -4.88
CA ALA A 103 26.87 -15.47 -5.12
C ALA A 103 27.88 -14.73 -6.00
N GLY A 104 28.30 -13.55 -5.57
CA GLY A 104 29.46 -12.90 -6.17
C GLY A 104 30.68 -13.80 -6.06
N GLN A 105 31.03 -14.50 -7.13
CA GLN A 105 32.34 -15.13 -7.37
C GLN A 105 32.77 -16.34 -6.50
N ARG A 106 31.90 -17.27 -6.15
CA ARG A 106 32.38 -18.54 -5.58
C ARG A 106 31.93 -19.77 -6.37
N LEU A 107 32.90 -20.43 -6.97
CA LEU A 107 32.78 -21.79 -7.54
C LEU A 107 32.90 -22.82 -6.39
N GLY A 108 31.77 -23.34 -5.89
CA GLY A 108 31.77 -24.46 -4.94
C GLY A 108 30.54 -24.48 -4.00
N PRO A 109 30.28 -25.62 -3.35
CA PRO A 109 29.19 -25.72 -2.36
C PRO A 109 29.43 -24.72 -1.21
N LEU A 110 28.40 -23.97 -0.83
CA LEU A 110 28.47 -23.02 0.28
C LEU A 110 28.60 -23.77 1.61
N PRO A 111 29.51 -23.36 2.51
CA PRO A 111 29.50 -23.82 3.89
C PRO A 111 28.20 -23.44 4.59
N GLU A 112 27.79 -24.25 5.58
CA GLU A 112 26.61 -23.92 6.40
C GLU A 112 26.75 -22.50 6.99
N GLY A 113 25.82 -21.57 6.62
CA GLY A 113 25.78 -20.20 7.10
C GLY A 113 26.37 -19.14 6.14
N GLU A 114 27.03 -19.48 5.05
CA GLU A 114 27.62 -18.53 4.08
C GLU A 114 26.71 -18.22 2.87
N GLY A 115 25.45 -18.54 2.90
CA GLY A 115 24.50 -18.28 1.80
C GLY A 115 23.41 -17.27 2.15
N VAL A 116 23.57 -16.52 3.26
CA VAL A 116 22.51 -15.67 3.79
C VAL A 116 23.06 -14.27 4.09
N GLU A 117 22.37 -13.25 3.59
CA GLU A 117 22.52 -11.86 3.98
C GLU A 117 21.41 -11.46 4.96
N ASN A 118 21.79 -10.84 6.08
CA ASN A 118 20.86 -10.19 7.01
C ASN A 118 21.18 -8.70 7.05
N GLY A 119 20.16 -7.87 7.01
CA GLY A 119 20.37 -6.43 7.02
C GLY A 119 19.18 -5.65 7.49
N THR A 120 19.37 -4.35 7.58
CA THR A 120 18.33 -3.39 7.91
C THR A 120 18.51 -2.15 7.06
N GLU A 121 17.44 -1.74 6.38
CA GLU A 121 17.35 -0.47 5.66
C GLU A 121 16.36 0.43 6.38
N ALA A 122 16.77 1.67 6.67
CA ALA A 122 15.89 2.61 7.33
C ALA A 122 16.17 4.06 6.94
N GLY A 123 15.12 4.83 6.72
CA GLY A 123 15.24 6.23 6.36
C GLY A 123 13.93 6.84 5.85
N LEU A 124 14.03 8.06 5.36
CA LEU A 124 12.90 8.71 4.71
C LEU A 124 12.62 8.04 3.35
N GLY A 125 11.35 7.82 3.08
CA GLY A 125 10.88 7.38 1.78
C GLY A 125 10.48 8.55 0.87
N ASP A 126 9.82 8.25 -0.23
CA ASP A 126 9.35 9.25 -1.20
C ASP A 126 8.15 10.03 -0.66
N SER A 127 8.30 11.34 -0.51
CA SER A 127 7.23 12.23 -0.04
C SER A 127 6.13 12.39 -1.08
N VAL A 128 4.89 12.60 -0.61
CA VAL A 128 3.74 12.75 -1.50
C VAL A 128 2.95 14.00 -1.16
N LEU A 129 2.60 14.77 -2.20
CA LEU A 129 1.66 15.88 -2.13
C LEU A 129 0.35 15.47 -2.76
N LEU A 130 -0.74 15.60 -2.02
CA LEU A 130 -2.08 15.21 -2.43
C LEU A 130 -3.02 16.42 -2.42
N ALA A 131 -3.90 16.48 -3.41
CA ALA A 131 -5.10 17.30 -3.39
C ALA A 131 -6.32 16.39 -3.39
N HIS A 132 -7.32 16.71 -2.62
CA HIS A 132 -8.58 16.00 -2.62
C HIS A 132 -9.74 16.97 -2.90
N TRP A 133 -10.62 16.52 -3.77
CA TRP A 133 -11.82 17.22 -4.13
C TRP A 133 -13.03 16.33 -3.91
N ARG A 134 -14.03 16.86 -3.17
CA ARG A 134 -15.26 16.16 -2.83
C ARG A 134 -16.43 16.74 -3.64
N PRO A 135 -16.66 16.26 -4.87
CA PRO A 135 -17.74 16.77 -5.73
C PRO A 135 -19.13 16.44 -5.18
N VAL A 136 -19.27 15.40 -4.38
CA VAL A 136 -20.54 15.00 -3.78
C VAL A 136 -20.37 14.86 -2.28
N PHE A 137 -21.15 15.64 -1.54
CA PHE A 137 -21.30 15.52 -0.11
C PHE A 137 -22.77 15.74 0.25
N ALA A 138 -23.47 14.70 0.58
CA ALA A 138 -24.89 14.72 0.85
C ALA A 138 -25.17 14.27 2.28
N ILE A 139 -25.82 15.12 3.05
CA ILE A 139 -26.31 14.82 4.40
C ILE A 139 -27.83 14.78 4.33
N ARG A 140 -28.40 13.68 4.79
CA ARG A 140 -29.84 13.49 5.00
C ARG A 140 -30.08 13.04 6.44
N VAL A 141 -31.31 12.97 6.88
CA VAL A 141 -31.67 12.69 8.29
C VAL A 141 -30.89 11.50 8.88
N ASP A 142 -30.79 10.40 8.13
CA ASP A 142 -30.15 9.16 8.60
C ASP A 142 -28.99 8.69 7.69
N THR A 143 -28.52 9.56 6.79
CA THR A 143 -27.55 9.13 5.78
C THR A 143 -26.56 10.24 5.48
N VAL A 144 -25.28 9.90 5.49
CA VAL A 144 -24.20 10.73 4.95
C VAL A 144 -23.57 9.98 3.79
N PHE A 145 -23.44 10.64 2.65
CA PHE A 145 -22.73 10.10 1.50
C PHE A 145 -21.69 11.12 1.02
N ALA A 146 -20.49 10.63 0.79
CA ALA A 146 -19.40 11.43 0.22
C ALA A 146 -18.73 10.69 -0.93
N LEU A 147 -18.41 11.42 -1.99
CA LEU A 147 -17.54 10.96 -3.06
C LEU A 147 -16.35 11.92 -3.13
N THR A 148 -15.14 11.39 -3.13
CA THR A 148 -13.90 12.17 -3.13
C THR A 148 -13.00 11.71 -4.26
N VAL A 149 -12.52 12.66 -5.05
CA VAL A 149 -11.46 12.47 -6.05
C VAL A 149 -10.15 12.91 -5.43
N LEU A 150 -9.11 12.14 -5.65
CA LEU A 150 -7.76 12.38 -5.18
C LEU A 150 -6.82 12.53 -6.37
N GLY A 151 -5.94 13.49 -6.32
CA GLY A 151 -4.84 13.63 -7.26
C GLY A 151 -3.57 14.03 -6.52
N GLY A 152 -2.43 13.52 -6.96
CA GLY A 152 -1.20 13.79 -6.25
C GLY A 152 0.06 13.54 -7.06
N VAL A 153 1.17 13.95 -6.46
CA VAL A 153 2.51 13.78 -7.00
C VAL A 153 3.42 13.22 -5.90
N LYS A 154 4.11 12.13 -6.20
CA LYS A 154 5.17 11.57 -5.39
C LYS A 154 6.49 12.21 -5.83
N LEU A 155 7.33 12.60 -4.86
CA LEU A 155 8.62 13.24 -5.07
C LEU A 155 9.74 12.29 -4.65
N PRO A 156 10.88 12.24 -5.37
CA PRO A 156 11.99 11.34 -5.09
C PRO A 156 12.84 11.85 -3.92
N THR A 157 12.34 11.68 -2.70
CA THR A 157 13.01 12.12 -1.47
C THR A 157 13.64 10.98 -0.68
N GLY A 158 13.29 9.74 -1.00
CA GLY A 158 13.88 8.53 -0.43
C GLY A 158 15.15 8.10 -1.16
N SER A 159 16.00 7.31 -0.49
CA SER A 159 17.18 6.72 -1.12
C SER A 159 16.78 5.59 -2.08
N SER A 160 17.32 5.65 -3.30
CA SER A 160 17.17 4.64 -4.35
C SER A 160 18.40 3.73 -4.49
N GLU A 161 19.40 3.86 -3.61
CA GLU A 161 20.71 3.18 -3.75
C GLU A 161 20.57 1.66 -3.87
N ARG A 162 19.62 1.04 -3.19
CA ARG A 162 19.39 -0.41 -3.26
C ARG A 162 18.89 -0.88 -4.65
N ILE A 163 18.31 0.02 -5.46
CA ILE A 163 17.94 -0.30 -6.85
C ILE A 163 19.18 -0.59 -7.71
N ALA A 164 20.35 -0.03 -7.34
CA ALA A 164 21.58 -0.32 -8.07
C ALA A 164 21.96 -1.81 -8.05
N GLU A 165 21.52 -2.57 -7.05
CA GLU A 165 21.76 -4.01 -6.95
C GLU A 165 21.10 -4.76 -8.11
N GLU A 166 19.95 -4.28 -8.62
CA GLU A 166 19.27 -4.87 -9.79
C GLU A 166 20.16 -4.92 -11.06
N LEU A 167 21.12 -3.98 -11.16
CA LEU A 167 22.09 -3.97 -12.27
C LEU A 167 23.08 -5.12 -12.18
N GLU A 168 23.36 -5.58 -10.96
CA GLU A 168 24.31 -6.64 -10.67
C GLU A 168 23.61 -8.02 -10.72
N GLU A 169 22.38 -8.10 -10.22
CA GLU A 169 21.59 -9.34 -10.18
C GLU A 169 21.31 -9.93 -11.58
N GLY A 170 21.06 -9.07 -12.57
CA GLY A 170 20.86 -9.49 -13.97
C GLY A 170 22.07 -10.07 -14.70
N SER A 171 23.26 -10.05 -14.08
CA SER A 171 24.51 -10.51 -14.68
C SER A 171 25.03 -11.85 -14.14
N GLU A 172 24.40 -12.45 -13.10
CA GLU A 172 24.91 -13.62 -12.40
C GLU A 172 23.98 -14.83 -12.47
N ASP A 173 24.33 -15.79 -13.33
CA ASP A 173 23.56 -17.02 -13.63
C ASP A 173 23.71 -18.17 -12.57
N GLU A 174 24.50 -18.04 -11.48
CA GLU A 174 24.86 -19.17 -10.61
C GLU A 174 24.81 -18.85 -9.11
N GLY A 175 23.63 -18.50 -8.55
CA GLY A 175 23.43 -18.34 -7.10
C GLY A 175 22.25 -19.13 -6.53
N VAL A 176 22.12 -19.17 -5.21
CA VAL A 176 20.86 -19.60 -4.57
C VAL A 176 19.84 -18.50 -4.85
N PRO A 177 18.67 -18.81 -5.43
CA PRO A 177 17.70 -17.80 -5.78
C PRO A 177 17.18 -17.05 -4.54
N SER A 178 17.17 -15.72 -4.62
CA SER A 178 16.59 -14.85 -3.61
C SER A 178 15.13 -14.53 -3.95
N GLY A 179 14.27 -14.51 -2.95
CA GLY A 179 12.91 -14.00 -3.07
C GLY A 179 12.78 -12.54 -2.61
N ILE A 180 13.91 -11.88 -2.29
CA ILE A 180 13.96 -10.48 -1.86
C ILE A 180 15.10 -9.81 -2.63
N HIS A 181 14.77 -8.78 -3.41
CA HIS A 181 15.67 -8.13 -4.34
C HIS A 181 15.98 -6.68 -3.92
N GLY A 182 16.84 -6.00 -4.64
CA GLY A 182 17.23 -4.63 -4.35
C GLY A 182 16.06 -3.66 -4.39
N HIS A 183 15.14 -3.81 -5.36
CA HIS A 183 13.94 -2.99 -5.47
C HIS A 183 12.98 -3.14 -4.28
N ASP A 184 12.94 -4.31 -3.62
CA ASP A 184 12.16 -4.55 -2.40
C ASP A 184 12.73 -3.81 -1.18
N LEU A 185 14.03 -3.54 -1.18
CA LEU A 185 14.74 -2.91 -0.07
C LEU A 185 14.89 -1.40 -0.23
N ALA A 186 14.71 -0.85 -1.43
CA ALA A 186 14.85 0.57 -1.70
C ALA A 186 13.85 1.42 -0.90
N LEU A 187 14.32 2.53 -0.33
CA LEU A 187 13.49 3.46 0.44
C LEU A 187 12.75 4.45 -0.46
N GLY A 188 13.24 4.68 -1.67
CA GLY A 188 12.66 5.54 -2.69
C GLY A 188 12.93 5.00 -4.08
N SER A 189 12.30 5.62 -5.07
CA SER A 189 12.36 5.17 -6.47
C SER A 189 13.22 6.06 -7.37
N GLY A 190 13.66 7.23 -6.88
CA GLY A 190 14.32 8.24 -7.70
C GLY A 190 13.41 8.89 -8.75
N SER A 191 12.12 8.54 -8.83
CA SER A 191 11.17 9.01 -9.83
C SER A 191 10.16 10.01 -9.28
N VAL A 192 9.62 10.88 -10.15
CA VAL A 192 8.45 11.71 -9.88
C VAL A 192 7.23 11.02 -10.45
N ASP A 193 6.30 10.58 -9.62
CA ASP A 193 5.15 9.79 -10.04
C ASP A 193 3.83 10.51 -9.82
N GLY A 194 2.83 10.21 -10.64
CA GLY A 194 1.48 10.71 -10.50
C GLY A 194 0.59 9.73 -9.73
N LEU A 195 -0.35 10.27 -8.95
CA LEU A 195 -1.36 9.50 -8.23
C LEU A 195 -2.74 10.03 -8.55
N VAL A 196 -3.68 9.15 -8.84
CA VAL A 196 -5.10 9.47 -9.00
C VAL A 196 -5.93 8.46 -8.23
N GLY A 197 -7.01 8.92 -7.62
CA GLY A 197 -7.87 8.03 -6.84
C GLY A 197 -9.30 8.52 -6.72
N LEU A 198 -10.16 7.61 -6.35
CA LEU A 198 -11.56 7.84 -6.06
C LEU A 198 -11.93 7.11 -4.78
N SER A 199 -12.67 7.77 -3.90
CA SER A 199 -13.25 7.10 -2.75
C SER A 199 -14.69 7.49 -2.53
N ALA A 200 -15.45 6.55 -2.01
CA ALA A 200 -16.83 6.72 -1.57
C ALA A 200 -16.98 6.36 -0.11
N PHE A 201 -17.77 7.12 0.61
CA PHE A 201 -18.13 6.86 1.99
C PHE A 201 -19.65 6.93 2.14
N LEU A 202 -20.21 5.95 2.80
CA LEU A 202 -21.62 5.87 3.12
C LEU A 202 -21.78 5.59 4.63
N ASP A 203 -22.57 6.42 5.28
CA ASP A 203 -23.04 6.24 6.63
C ASP A 203 -24.56 6.23 6.58
N HIS A 204 -25.19 5.17 7.06
CA HIS A 204 -26.64 5.06 7.14
C HIS A 204 -27.04 4.43 8.47
N GLN A 205 -27.55 5.25 9.39
CA GLN A 205 -27.90 4.86 10.75
C GLN A 205 -26.71 4.22 11.49
N ARG A 206 -26.71 2.90 11.63
CA ARG A 206 -25.60 2.14 12.24
C ARG A 206 -24.71 1.43 11.23
N LEU A 207 -25.05 1.48 9.95
CA LEU A 207 -24.24 0.89 8.89
C LEU A 207 -23.26 1.91 8.35
N VAL A 208 -22.02 1.52 8.19
CA VAL A 208 -20.99 2.31 7.54
C VAL A 208 -20.36 1.49 6.43
N ALA A 209 -20.03 2.12 5.32
CA ALA A 209 -19.26 1.50 4.27
C ALA A 209 -18.30 2.51 3.66
N SER A 210 -17.10 2.06 3.34
CA SER A 210 -16.16 2.81 2.53
C SER A 210 -15.66 1.98 1.36
N ALA A 211 -15.37 2.64 0.26
CA ALA A 211 -14.73 2.05 -0.90
C ALA A 211 -13.71 3.01 -1.46
N SER A 212 -12.59 2.50 -1.94
CA SER A 212 -11.58 3.31 -2.60
C SER A 212 -10.92 2.57 -3.75
N VAL A 213 -10.43 3.34 -4.71
CA VAL A 213 -9.54 2.88 -5.77
C VAL A 213 -8.49 3.96 -6.01
N GLN A 214 -7.25 3.55 -6.17
CA GLN A 214 -6.13 4.44 -6.46
C GLN A 214 -5.25 3.81 -7.54
N TYR A 215 -4.75 4.65 -8.43
CA TYR A 215 -3.83 4.27 -9.49
C TYR A 215 -2.59 5.15 -9.43
N SER A 216 -1.42 4.51 -9.45
CA SER A 216 -0.13 5.18 -9.49
C SER A 216 0.45 5.11 -10.90
N LEU A 217 0.76 6.28 -11.43
CA LEU A 217 1.41 6.49 -12.72
C LEU A 217 2.89 6.64 -12.48
N ARG A 218 3.66 5.60 -12.76
CA ARG A 218 5.10 5.56 -12.48
C ARG A 218 5.91 6.07 -13.65
N THR A 219 6.96 6.79 -13.35
CA THR A 219 7.97 7.24 -14.33
C THR A 219 9.32 6.56 -14.08
N THR A 220 10.24 6.70 -15.01
CA THR A 220 11.60 6.19 -14.84
C THR A 220 12.31 7.02 -13.76
N GLY A 221 12.92 6.33 -12.83
CA GLY A 221 13.71 6.87 -11.73
C GLY A 221 15.21 6.72 -11.95
N ASP A 222 15.94 6.63 -10.84
CA ASP A 222 17.38 6.41 -10.84
C ASP A 222 17.71 5.02 -11.45
N PHE A 223 18.93 4.88 -11.96
CA PHE A 223 19.48 3.66 -12.57
C PHE A 223 18.65 3.15 -13.77
N ASP A 224 17.93 4.04 -14.46
CA ASP A 224 16.97 3.67 -15.53
C ASP A 224 15.95 2.62 -15.10
N TYR A 225 15.69 2.52 -13.76
CA TYR A 225 14.68 1.66 -13.19
C TYR A 225 13.33 2.36 -13.17
N ARG A 226 12.31 1.66 -13.61
CA ARG A 226 10.92 2.13 -13.52
C ARG A 226 10.05 1.09 -12.86
N TYR A 227 9.56 1.41 -11.68
CA TYR A 227 8.46 0.64 -11.08
C TYR A 227 7.26 0.62 -12.01
N ALA A 228 6.57 -0.50 -12.10
CA ALA A 228 5.34 -0.59 -12.88
C ALA A 228 4.22 0.27 -12.29
N ASN A 229 3.29 0.68 -13.13
CA ASN A 229 2.06 1.29 -12.64
C ASN A 229 1.30 0.30 -11.76
N ASP A 230 0.68 0.79 -10.71
CA ASP A 230 -0.04 -0.03 -9.74
C ASP A 230 -1.46 0.49 -9.48
N LEU A 231 -2.35 -0.46 -9.19
CA LEU A 231 -3.73 -0.23 -8.80
C LEU A 231 -3.96 -0.82 -7.41
N SER A 232 -4.46 -0.01 -6.49
CA SER A 232 -4.96 -0.48 -5.21
C SER A 232 -6.44 -0.16 -5.06
N TRP A 233 -7.17 -1.03 -4.37
CA TRP A 233 -8.58 -0.82 -4.08
C TRP A 233 -8.95 -1.41 -2.73
N SER A 234 -10.03 -0.89 -2.13
CA SER A 234 -10.58 -1.43 -0.90
C SER A 234 -12.09 -1.26 -0.84
N PHE A 235 -12.74 -2.16 -0.09
CA PHE A 235 -14.14 -2.08 0.28
C PHE A 235 -14.30 -2.54 1.72
N ALA A 236 -14.90 -1.72 2.57
CA ALA A 236 -15.01 -1.95 4.01
C ALA A 236 -16.44 -1.67 4.50
N PRO A 237 -17.34 -2.66 4.44
CA PRO A 237 -18.63 -2.60 5.13
C PRO A 237 -18.42 -2.77 6.64
N GLY A 238 -19.18 -2.01 7.43
CA GLY A 238 -19.01 -2.00 8.87
C GLY A 238 -20.29 -1.60 9.62
N TYR A 239 -20.19 -1.63 10.95
CA TYR A 239 -21.28 -1.37 11.86
C TYR A 239 -20.80 -0.53 13.05
N TYR A 240 -21.61 0.47 13.46
CA TYR A 240 -21.39 1.26 14.66
C TYR A 240 -21.97 0.54 15.89
N PHE A 241 -21.09 0.15 16.80
CA PHE A 241 -21.49 -0.42 18.09
C PHE A 241 -21.90 0.69 19.07
N SER A 242 -21.21 1.83 19.03
CA SER A 242 -21.56 3.03 19.79
C SER A 242 -21.69 4.23 18.85
N LEU A 243 -22.77 4.99 19.03
CA LEU A 243 -23.06 6.27 18.37
C LEU A 243 -23.50 7.25 19.46
N GLU A 244 -22.57 7.62 20.32
CA GLU A 244 -22.79 8.67 21.31
C GLU A 244 -22.40 10.03 20.71
N HIS A 245 -23.00 11.12 21.20
CA HIS A 245 -22.91 12.46 20.58
C HIS A 245 -21.51 12.91 20.16
N GLU A 246 -20.47 12.48 20.87
CA GLU A 246 -19.09 12.84 20.56
C GLU A 246 -18.21 11.62 20.25
N ASN A 247 -18.65 10.42 20.60
CA ASN A 247 -17.83 9.22 20.50
C ASN A 247 -18.51 8.18 19.62
N THR A 248 -17.81 7.69 18.62
CA THR A 248 -18.26 6.56 17.82
C THR A 248 -17.25 5.42 17.88
N LEU A 249 -17.77 4.21 17.95
CA LEU A 249 -16.96 2.99 17.83
C LEU A 249 -17.58 2.12 16.75
N SER A 250 -16.80 1.75 15.77
CA SER A 250 -17.25 0.87 14.68
C SER A 250 -16.26 -0.25 14.42
N ALA A 251 -16.76 -1.34 13.86
CA ALA A 251 -15.94 -2.35 13.25
C ALA A 251 -16.40 -2.59 11.82
N ALA A 252 -15.45 -2.97 10.97
CA ALA A 252 -15.66 -3.29 9.58
C ALA A 252 -14.88 -4.55 9.21
N LEU A 253 -15.28 -5.18 8.12
CA LEU A 253 -14.52 -6.21 7.44
C LEU A 253 -13.95 -5.59 6.16
N VAL A 254 -12.64 -5.50 6.06
CA VAL A 254 -11.97 -4.88 4.92
C VAL A 254 -11.60 -5.94 3.90
N LEU A 255 -12.12 -5.82 2.70
CA LEU A 255 -11.65 -6.53 1.52
C LEU A 255 -10.80 -5.53 0.72
N SER A 256 -9.56 -5.86 0.48
CA SER A 256 -8.66 -4.99 -0.30
C SER A 256 -7.88 -5.80 -1.33
N GLY A 257 -7.36 -5.12 -2.31
CA GLY A 257 -6.52 -5.73 -3.31
C GLY A 257 -5.57 -4.73 -3.95
N GLU A 258 -4.52 -5.27 -4.49
CA GLU A 258 -3.47 -4.51 -5.15
C GLU A 258 -3.01 -5.26 -6.40
N GLN A 259 -2.59 -4.49 -7.39
CA GLN A 259 -2.10 -4.98 -8.68
C GLN A 259 -0.99 -4.06 -9.17
N LYS A 260 0.18 -4.61 -9.44
CA LYS A 260 1.33 -3.92 -10.06
C LYS A 260 1.85 -4.76 -11.24
N GLY A 261 2.15 -4.22 -12.36
CA GLY A 261 2.74 -4.89 -13.51
C GLY A 261 4.23 -5.22 -13.31
N GLN A 262 4.91 -5.69 -14.34
CA GLN A 262 6.36 -5.89 -14.32
C GLN A 262 7.08 -4.53 -14.36
N ASP A 263 8.08 -4.38 -13.50
CA ASP A 263 8.99 -3.24 -13.52
C ASP A 263 9.85 -3.28 -14.79
N THR A 264 10.58 -2.24 -15.06
CA THR A 264 11.53 -2.21 -16.19
C THR A 264 12.86 -1.65 -15.74
N LEU A 265 13.92 -2.30 -16.17
CA LEU A 265 15.30 -1.86 -16.03
C LEU A 265 15.86 -1.57 -17.43
N ALA A 266 16.32 -0.36 -17.68
CA ALA A 266 16.80 0.10 -18.97
C ALA A 266 15.82 -0.21 -20.14
N GLY A 267 14.50 -0.11 -19.86
CA GLY A 267 13.43 -0.39 -20.82
C GLY A 267 13.09 -1.86 -21.03
N THR A 268 13.81 -2.79 -20.41
CA THR A 268 13.51 -4.24 -20.44
C THR A 268 12.70 -4.61 -19.19
N LYS A 269 11.72 -5.46 -19.34
CA LYS A 269 10.92 -5.95 -18.22
C LYS A 269 11.73 -6.87 -17.32
N THR A 270 11.56 -6.71 -16.01
CA THR A 270 12.10 -7.62 -14.99
C THR A 270 11.04 -8.65 -14.63
N ASP A 271 11.39 -9.95 -14.66
CA ASP A 271 10.39 -11.02 -14.53
C ASP A 271 9.91 -11.26 -13.10
N ASP A 272 10.69 -10.83 -12.11
CA ASP A 272 10.53 -11.09 -10.68
C ASP A 272 9.78 -9.99 -9.91
N THR A 273 9.10 -9.09 -10.59
CA THR A 273 8.54 -7.88 -9.96
C THR A 273 7.02 -7.79 -10.00
N ALA A 274 6.38 -8.67 -10.73
CA ALA A 274 4.93 -8.67 -10.86
C ALA A 274 4.22 -9.48 -9.74
N ILE A 275 3.17 -8.92 -9.03
CA ILE A 275 2.36 -9.64 -8.00
C ILE A 275 0.90 -9.14 -7.92
N SER A 276 -0.10 -9.91 -7.64
CA SER A 276 -1.51 -9.60 -7.37
C SER A 276 -1.92 -10.19 -6.04
N ALA A 277 -2.47 -9.36 -5.21
CA ALA A 277 -2.92 -9.84 -3.93
C ALA A 277 -4.32 -9.31 -3.60
N VAL A 278 -5.09 -10.16 -2.93
CA VAL A 278 -6.38 -9.84 -2.33
C VAL A 278 -6.31 -10.21 -0.86
N TYR A 279 -6.69 -9.28 -0.02
CA TYR A 279 -6.66 -9.42 1.44
C TYR A 279 -8.05 -9.28 2.04
N LEU A 280 -8.26 -9.90 3.18
CA LEU A 280 -9.42 -9.74 4.01
C LEU A 280 -8.99 -9.60 5.46
N GLY A 281 -9.61 -8.66 6.19
CA GLY A 281 -9.31 -8.54 7.60
C GLY A 281 -10.22 -7.61 8.38
N PRO A 282 -10.23 -7.73 9.72
CA PRO A 282 -10.99 -6.87 10.60
C PRO A 282 -10.36 -5.49 10.73
N GLN A 283 -11.23 -4.49 10.91
CA GLN A 283 -10.88 -3.12 11.24
C GLN A 283 -11.75 -2.63 12.37
N VAL A 284 -11.16 -1.95 13.34
CA VAL A 284 -11.86 -1.24 14.40
C VAL A 284 -11.50 0.24 14.30
N SER A 285 -12.51 1.11 14.35
CA SER A 285 -12.31 2.55 14.26
C SER A 285 -13.03 3.26 15.41
N TYR A 286 -12.36 4.25 15.97
CA TYR A 286 -12.88 5.14 17.00
C TYR A 286 -12.81 6.57 16.51
N SER A 287 -13.86 7.36 16.76
CA SER A 287 -13.79 8.81 16.57
C SER A 287 -14.37 9.56 17.77
N ARG A 288 -13.77 10.73 18.04
CA ARG A 288 -14.28 11.70 18.99
C ARG A 288 -14.60 13.00 18.25
N GLY A 289 -15.89 13.18 17.99
CA GLY A 289 -16.38 14.28 17.17
C GLY A 289 -15.67 14.34 15.80
N SER A 290 -15.32 15.55 15.37
CA SER A 290 -14.49 15.80 14.18
C SER A 290 -12.99 15.92 14.52
N GLN A 291 -12.62 15.88 15.80
CA GLN A 291 -11.27 16.20 16.26
C GLN A 291 -10.30 15.03 16.21
N LEU A 292 -10.77 13.84 16.58
CA LEU A 292 -9.90 12.66 16.66
C LEU A 292 -10.52 11.49 15.90
N TYR A 293 -9.70 10.82 15.10
CA TYR A 293 -10.00 9.54 14.49
C TYR A 293 -8.82 8.59 14.71
N ALA A 294 -9.12 7.39 15.16
CA ALA A 294 -8.15 6.32 15.33
C ALA A 294 -8.68 5.04 14.67
N GLU A 295 -7.78 4.25 14.10
CA GLU A 295 -8.09 3.00 13.40
C GLU A 295 -7.01 1.98 13.65
N VAL A 296 -7.40 0.73 13.85
CA VAL A 296 -6.53 -0.45 13.89
C VAL A 296 -7.12 -1.49 12.95
N ALA A 297 -6.30 -2.10 12.11
CA ALA A 297 -6.71 -3.16 11.20
C ALA A 297 -5.62 -4.23 11.07
N ALA A 298 -6.05 -5.43 10.68
CA ALA A 298 -5.17 -6.52 10.28
C ALA A 298 -5.69 -7.10 8.98
N ASP A 299 -4.82 -7.30 8.00
CA ASP A 299 -5.16 -7.85 6.69
C ASP A 299 -4.41 -9.17 6.49
N PHE A 300 -5.14 -10.20 6.06
CA PHE A 300 -4.61 -11.53 5.76
C PHE A 300 -4.84 -11.84 4.28
N PRO A 301 -3.86 -12.42 3.58
CA PRO A 301 -4.02 -12.74 2.17
C PRO A 301 -5.07 -13.82 1.97
N LEU A 302 -6.01 -13.59 1.06
CA LEU A 302 -6.95 -14.59 0.54
C LEU A 302 -6.40 -15.24 -0.71
N ARG A 303 -5.68 -14.47 -1.51
CA ARG A 303 -5.06 -14.89 -2.75
C ARG A 303 -3.86 -14.01 -3.03
N GLN A 304 -2.79 -14.66 -3.43
CA GLN A 304 -1.60 -14.01 -3.95
C GLN A 304 -1.19 -14.72 -5.23
N ASN A 305 -0.64 -13.98 -6.17
CA ASN A 305 -0.10 -14.51 -7.42
C ASN A 305 1.03 -13.58 -7.85
N ASN A 306 2.21 -14.11 -7.95
CA ASN A 306 3.44 -13.41 -8.32
C ASN A 306 4.05 -14.03 -9.57
N ALA A 307 4.99 -13.31 -10.17
CA ALA A 307 5.86 -13.82 -11.22
C ALA A 307 7.24 -14.13 -10.64
N ALA A 308 7.86 -15.20 -11.11
CA ALA A 308 9.14 -15.71 -10.62
C ALA A 308 9.18 -15.96 -9.11
N LEU A 309 10.37 -15.99 -8.51
CA LEU A 309 10.53 -16.21 -7.07
C LEU A 309 10.43 -14.90 -6.30
N GLN A 310 9.48 -14.80 -5.38
CA GLN A 310 9.30 -13.62 -4.52
C GLN A 310 8.88 -14.03 -3.11
N ALA A 311 9.29 -13.24 -2.11
CA ALA A 311 8.69 -13.25 -0.79
C ALA A 311 7.37 -12.50 -0.82
N VAL A 312 6.29 -13.14 -0.38
CA VAL A 312 4.94 -12.58 -0.38
C VAL A 312 4.44 -12.29 1.04
N PRO A 313 3.54 -11.29 1.22
CA PRO A 313 3.00 -10.94 2.53
C PRO A 313 2.22 -12.08 3.18
N ASP A 314 2.52 -12.41 4.44
CA ASP A 314 1.73 -13.33 5.27
C ASP A 314 0.61 -12.59 6.01
N TYR A 315 0.88 -11.37 6.45
CA TYR A 315 -0.10 -10.49 7.06
C TYR A 315 0.35 -9.03 7.06
N ARG A 316 -0.61 -8.12 7.24
CA ARG A 316 -0.38 -6.68 7.45
C ARG A 316 -1.10 -6.20 8.69
N LEU A 317 -0.45 -5.34 9.46
CA LEU A 317 -1.05 -4.64 10.59
C LEU A 317 -1.06 -3.15 10.25
N ARG A 318 -2.19 -2.49 10.48
CA ARG A 318 -2.33 -1.06 10.19
C ARG A 318 -2.85 -0.30 11.41
N LEU A 319 -2.26 0.85 11.65
CA LEU A 319 -2.69 1.81 12.67
C LEU A 319 -2.79 3.19 12.03
N ALA A 320 -3.88 3.91 12.26
CA ALA A 320 -4.04 5.28 11.82
C ALA A 320 -4.50 6.18 12.96
N LEU A 321 -3.95 7.37 13.02
CA LEU A 321 -4.37 8.41 13.94
C LEU A 321 -4.47 9.73 13.18
N THR A 322 -5.64 10.36 13.20
CA THR A 322 -5.87 11.69 12.62
C THR A 322 -6.37 12.63 13.69
N TRP A 323 -5.78 13.82 13.75
CA TRP A 323 -6.17 14.86 14.66
C TRP A 323 -6.48 16.17 13.91
N ARG A 324 -7.51 16.88 14.40
CA ARG A 324 -7.93 18.20 13.93
C ARG A 324 -8.06 19.11 15.17
N PRO A 325 -7.30 20.20 15.24
CA PRO A 325 -7.37 21.15 16.35
C PRO A 325 -8.71 21.88 16.42
#